data_5d34156216093b17bf5fa3ae223530c2
#
_entry.id   5d34156216093b17bf5fa3ae223530c2
#
_cell.length_a   1.000
_cell.length_b   1.000
_cell.length_c   1.000
_cell.angle_alpha   90.00
_cell.angle_beta   90.00
_cell.angle_gamma   90.00
#
_symmetry.space_group_name_H-M   'P 1'
#
loop_
_entity.id
_entity.type
_entity.pdbx_description
1 polymer ?
#
loop_
_entity_poly.entity_id
_entity_poly.type
_entity_poly.pdbx_seq_one_letter_code
_entity_poly.pdbx_strand_id
1 'polypeptide(L)'
;HVHGGYAPKHRGSTAFYYSLLEEGTFGVTALWLDEQLDTGRIIARRKYTKFPSDIDLDRVLDPILRADLLSSIIQTRLKKGKYPSGVLRKNLRPAYHVIHPILKHIAMKRYFPNFFRV
;
A
#
# COMPACT_ATOMS: atom_id res chain seq x y z
N HIS A 1 -7.84 4.04 -8.50
CA HIS A 1 -7.12 4.46 -7.29
C HIS A 1 -6.03 3.44 -6.92
N VAL A 2 -4.87 3.94 -6.52
CA VAL A 2 -3.79 3.12 -6.00
C VAL A 2 -3.56 3.49 -4.54
N HIS A 3 -3.79 2.52 -3.68
CA HIS A 3 -3.79 2.66 -2.23
C HIS A 3 -2.51 2.09 -1.61
N GLY A 4 -1.90 2.82 -0.69
CA GLY A 4 -0.78 2.35 0.13
C GLY A 4 -1.26 1.48 1.28
N GLY A 5 -1.44 0.20 1.01
CA GLY A 5 -1.91 -0.83 1.91
C GLY A 5 -2.30 -2.08 1.14
N TYR A 6 -2.29 -3.22 1.79
CA TYR A 6 -2.68 -4.50 1.18
C TYR A 6 -4.14 -4.80 1.51
N ALA A 7 -5.05 -4.24 0.69
CA ALA A 7 -6.48 -4.47 0.87
C ALA A 7 -6.86 -5.95 0.59
N PRO A 8 -7.90 -6.46 1.23
CA PRO A 8 -8.82 -5.80 2.15
C PRO A 8 -8.33 -5.71 3.59
N LYS A 9 -7.20 -6.33 3.95
CA LYS A 9 -6.70 -6.37 5.32
C LYS A 9 -6.26 -4.99 5.80
N HIS A 10 -5.40 -4.32 5.03
CA HIS A 10 -4.82 -3.03 5.38
C HIS A 10 -5.48 -1.91 4.55
N ARG A 11 -6.53 -1.32 5.08
CA ARG A 11 -7.27 -0.18 4.51
C ARG A 11 -7.15 1.04 5.41
N GLY A 12 -7.24 2.23 4.83
CA GLY A 12 -7.12 3.50 5.54
C GLY A 12 -5.86 4.27 5.13
N SER A 13 -5.83 5.57 5.42
CA SER A 13 -4.82 6.51 4.89
C SER A 13 -3.37 6.18 5.25
N THR A 14 -3.14 5.49 6.35
CA THR A 14 -1.81 5.11 6.84
C THR A 14 -1.66 3.60 7.01
N ALA A 15 -2.44 2.83 6.27
CA ALA A 15 -2.53 1.38 6.41
C ALA A 15 -1.21 0.65 6.12
N PHE A 16 -0.33 1.22 5.31
CA PHE A 16 0.99 0.66 5.03
C PHE A 16 1.91 0.60 6.28
N TYR A 17 1.76 1.51 7.25
CA TYR A 17 2.48 1.41 8.51
C TYR A 17 2.05 0.19 9.34
N TYR A 18 0.75 -0.12 9.34
CA TYR A 18 0.24 -1.31 10.01
C TYR A 18 0.71 -2.59 9.30
N SER A 19 0.77 -2.59 7.97
CA SER A 19 1.34 -3.69 7.20
C SER A 19 2.81 -3.94 7.56
N LEU A 20 3.60 -2.88 7.70
CA LEU A 20 4.99 -2.96 8.16
C LEU A 20 5.09 -3.53 9.57
N LEU A 21 4.29 -3.01 10.52
CA LEU A 21 4.34 -3.45 11.92
C LEU A 21 3.90 -4.91 12.10
N GLU A 22 2.86 -5.31 11.39
CA GLU A 22 2.27 -6.65 11.52
C GLU A 22 3.00 -7.73 10.71
N GLU A 23 3.45 -7.40 9.51
CA GLU A 23 3.94 -8.38 8.53
C GLU A 23 5.36 -8.10 8.03
N GLY A 24 5.94 -6.95 8.34
CA GLY A 24 7.25 -6.54 7.80
C GLY A 24 7.24 -6.28 6.30
N THR A 25 6.06 -6.08 5.71
CA THR A 25 5.90 -5.85 4.28
C THR A 25 5.24 -4.51 4.00
N PHE A 26 5.53 -3.94 2.84
CA PHE A 26 4.81 -2.78 2.33
C PHE A 26 3.83 -3.26 1.25
N GLY A 27 2.54 -3.15 1.53
CA GLY A 27 1.48 -3.52 0.60
C GLY A 27 1.01 -2.34 -0.25
N VAL A 28 0.68 -2.61 -1.51
CA VAL A 28 0.04 -1.65 -2.41
C VAL A 28 -1.10 -2.34 -3.13
N THR A 29 -2.22 -1.65 -3.26
CA THR A 29 -3.42 -2.16 -3.91
C THR A 29 -3.96 -1.15 -4.91
N ALA A 30 -4.18 -1.57 -6.13
CA ALA A 30 -4.96 -0.83 -7.11
C ALA A 30 -6.39 -1.35 -7.11
N LEU A 31 -7.35 -0.44 -7.03
CA LEU A 31 -8.77 -0.77 -6.96
C LEU A 31 -9.62 0.25 -7.72
N TRP A 32 -10.80 -0.16 -8.15
CA TRP A 32 -11.83 0.75 -8.63
C TRP A 32 -12.42 1.49 -7.44
N LEU A 33 -12.66 2.79 -7.60
CA LEU A 33 -13.32 3.56 -6.55
C LEU A 33 -14.78 3.15 -6.43
N ASP A 34 -15.27 3.11 -5.20
CA ASP A 34 -16.67 2.99 -4.86
C ASP A 34 -17.05 4.01 -3.77
N GLU A 35 -18.24 3.88 -3.18
CA GLU A 35 -18.75 4.84 -2.21
C GLU A 35 -18.04 4.81 -0.86
N GLN A 36 -17.35 3.74 -0.55
CA GLN A 36 -16.66 3.55 0.73
C GLN A 36 -15.14 3.59 0.56
N LEU A 37 -14.45 3.83 1.67
CA LEU A 37 -12.99 3.93 1.68
C LEU A 37 -12.32 2.58 1.40
N ASP A 38 -11.58 2.52 0.29
CA ASP A 38 -10.76 1.37 -0.13
C ASP A 38 -11.51 0.02 -0.19
N THR A 39 -12.78 0.05 -0.56
CA THR A 39 -13.64 -1.15 -0.63
C THR A 39 -13.91 -1.64 -2.04
N GLY A 40 -13.55 -0.88 -3.05
CA GLY A 40 -13.82 -1.20 -4.43
C GLY A 40 -13.15 -2.48 -4.91
N ARG A 41 -13.56 -2.94 -6.09
CA ARG A 41 -13.01 -4.13 -6.72
C ARG A 41 -11.50 -3.99 -6.92
N ILE A 42 -10.75 -4.95 -6.39
CA ILE A 42 -9.29 -4.99 -6.51
C ILE A 42 -8.89 -5.36 -7.94
N ILE A 43 -8.12 -4.50 -8.59
CA ILE A 43 -7.56 -4.70 -9.93
C ILE A 43 -6.28 -5.53 -9.83
N ALA A 44 -5.37 -5.11 -8.96
CA ALA A 44 -4.11 -5.77 -8.68
C ALA A 44 -3.59 -5.34 -7.31
N ARG A 45 -2.72 -6.15 -6.73
CA ARG A 45 -2.04 -5.81 -5.47
C ARG A 45 -0.66 -6.45 -5.42
N ARG A 46 0.25 -5.82 -4.67
CA ARG A 46 1.62 -6.29 -4.53
C ARG A 46 2.12 -6.07 -3.11
N LYS A 47 2.93 -7.00 -2.61
CA LYS A 47 3.69 -6.84 -1.38
C LYS A 47 5.17 -6.68 -1.71
N TYR A 48 5.80 -5.72 -1.07
CA TYR A 48 7.22 -5.47 -1.15
C TYR A 48 7.86 -5.85 0.18
N THR A 49 8.84 -6.73 0.15
CA THR A 49 9.56 -7.23 1.33
C THR A 49 10.95 -6.63 1.45
N LYS A 50 11.44 -6.02 0.38
CA LYS A 50 12.75 -5.36 0.31
C LYS A 50 12.57 -3.94 -0.17
N PHE A 51 13.08 -3.00 0.58
CA PHE A 51 13.07 -1.57 0.26
C PHE A 51 14.25 -0.86 0.93
N PRO A 52 14.69 0.29 0.39
CA PRO A 52 15.77 1.07 1.01
C PRO A 52 15.39 1.52 2.43
N SER A 53 16.35 1.54 3.33
CA SER A 53 16.16 1.88 4.74
C SER A 53 16.52 3.33 5.09
N ASP A 54 16.93 4.12 4.11
CA ASP A 54 17.47 5.47 4.23
C ASP A 54 16.66 6.55 3.49
N ILE A 55 15.46 6.20 3.04
CA ILE A 55 14.57 7.11 2.30
C ILE A 55 13.32 7.46 3.08
N ASP A 56 12.73 8.61 2.75
CA ASP A 56 11.46 9.05 3.31
C ASP A 56 10.32 8.13 2.83
N LEU A 57 9.69 7.47 3.79
CA LEU A 57 8.60 6.54 3.50
C LEU A 57 7.39 7.24 2.90
N ASP A 58 6.95 8.34 3.51
CA ASP A 58 5.71 9.03 3.11
C ASP A 58 5.87 9.76 1.78
N ARG A 59 7.02 10.41 1.58
CA ARG A 59 7.25 11.32 0.45
C ARG A 59 7.90 10.65 -0.75
N VAL A 60 8.61 9.55 -0.53
CA VAL A 60 9.40 8.91 -1.58
C VAL A 60 8.99 7.47 -1.81
N LEU A 61 9.07 6.61 -0.79
CA LEU A 61 8.85 5.17 -0.98
C LEU A 61 7.39 4.86 -1.35
N ASP A 62 6.42 5.36 -0.60
CA ASP A 62 5.00 5.10 -0.87
C ASP A 62 4.57 5.54 -2.28
N PRO A 63 4.88 6.77 -2.74
CA PRO A 63 4.58 7.17 -4.12
C PRO A 63 5.26 6.30 -5.18
N ILE A 64 6.52 5.91 -4.98
CA ILE A 64 7.26 5.06 -5.93
C ILE A 64 6.62 3.67 -6.04
N LEU A 65 6.30 3.03 -4.93
CA LEU A 65 5.70 1.69 -4.95
C LEU A 65 4.30 1.70 -5.56
N ARG A 66 3.53 2.77 -5.32
CA ARG A 66 2.23 2.94 -5.99
C ARG A 66 2.37 3.16 -7.49
N ALA A 67 3.34 3.96 -7.90
CA ALA A 67 3.64 4.20 -9.31
C ALA A 67 4.11 2.90 -10.02
N ASP A 68 4.93 2.08 -9.35
CA ASP A 68 5.36 0.79 -9.88
C ASP A 68 4.18 -0.14 -10.17
N LEU A 69 3.25 -0.29 -9.24
CA LEU A 69 2.04 -1.09 -9.46
C LEU A 69 1.17 -0.50 -10.58
N LEU A 70 0.93 0.81 -10.58
CA LEU A 70 0.14 1.49 -11.61
C LEU A 70 0.75 1.29 -13.00
N SER A 71 2.06 1.45 -13.12
CA SER A 71 2.78 1.25 -14.37
C SER A 71 2.59 -0.16 -14.92
N SER A 72 2.68 -1.18 -14.06
CA SER A 72 2.47 -2.57 -14.46
C SER A 72 1.04 -2.84 -14.94
N ILE A 73 0.05 -2.20 -14.35
CA ILE A 73 -1.36 -2.30 -14.75
C ILE A 73 -1.57 -1.66 -16.12
N ILE A 74 -1.03 -0.45 -16.34
CA ILE A 74 -1.12 0.26 -17.61
C ILE A 74 -0.45 -0.55 -18.72
N GLN A 75 0.74 -1.11 -18.47
CA GLN A 75 1.43 -1.98 -19.42
C GLN A 75 0.59 -3.22 -19.78
N THR A 76 -0.05 -3.83 -18.79
CA THR A 76 -0.96 -4.95 -19.02
C THR A 76 -2.15 -4.53 -19.89
N ARG A 77 -2.74 -3.38 -19.62
CA ARG A 77 -3.84 -2.81 -20.39
C ARG A 77 -3.45 -2.57 -21.84
N LEU A 78 -2.27 -1.99 -22.07
CA LEU A 78 -1.77 -1.72 -23.43
C LEU A 78 -1.48 -3.00 -24.21
N LYS A 79 -0.89 -4.01 -23.56
CA LYS A 79 -0.56 -5.29 -24.20
C LYS A 79 -1.76 -6.18 -24.47
N LYS A 80 -2.71 -6.26 -23.52
CA LYS A 80 -3.82 -7.21 -23.55
C LYS A 80 -5.17 -6.59 -23.94
N GLY A 81 -5.23 -5.28 -24.12
CA GLY A 81 -6.48 -4.57 -24.43
C GLY A 81 -7.47 -4.47 -23.27
N LYS A 82 -7.15 -5.02 -22.10
CA LYS A 82 -8.03 -5.05 -20.92
C LYS A 82 -7.23 -4.93 -19.62
N TYR A 83 -7.87 -4.42 -18.58
CA TYR A 83 -7.29 -4.42 -17.23
C TYR A 83 -7.28 -5.83 -16.64
N PRO A 84 -6.40 -6.09 -15.65
CA PRO A 84 -6.48 -7.33 -14.88
C PRO A 84 -7.88 -7.51 -14.27
N SER A 85 -8.31 -8.77 -14.13
CA SER A 85 -9.61 -9.08 -13.54
C SER A 85 -9.65 -8.67 -12.08
N GLY A 86 -10.61 -7.81 -11.73
CA GLY A 86 -10.80 -7.39 -10.35
C GLY A 86 -11.48 -8.45 -9.51
N VAL A 87 -11.10 -8.53 -8.25
CA VAL A 87 -11.73 -9.41 -7.26
C VAL A 87 -12.52 -8.55 -6.29
N LEU A 88 -13.83 -8.84 -6.17
CA LEU A 88 -14.67 -8.26 -5.12
C LEU A 88 -14.58 -9.15 -3.89
N ARG A 89 -14.21 -8.57 -2.74
CA ARG A 89 -14.20 -9.29 -1.48
C ARG A 89 -15.35 -8.87 -0.59
N LYS A 90 -16.06 -9.87 -0.07
CA LYS A 90 -17.06 -9.73 0.99
C LYS A 90 -16.37 -9.78 2.35
N ASN A 91 -17.03 -9.31 3.42
CA ASN A 91 -16.53 -9.33 4.80
C ASN A 91 -15.28 -8.47 5.01
N LEU A 92 -15.40 -7.20 4.71
CA LEU A 92 -14.34 -6.23 4.95
C LEU A 92 -14.25 -5.90 6.45
N ARG A 93 -13.03 -5.97 6.99
CA ARG A 93 -12.77 -5.42 8.33
C ARG A 93 -12.89 -3.89 8.28
N PRO A 94 -13.16 -3.22 9.41
CA PRO A 94 -13.08 -1.77 9.48
C PRO A 94 -11.72 -1.27 8.99
N ALA A 95 -11.69 -0.08 8.36
CA ALA A 95 -10.44 0.56 8.00
C ALA A 95 -9.63 0.91 9.27
N TYR A 96 -8.31 0.83 9.17
CA TYR A 96 -7.44 1.27 10.25
C TYR A 96 -7.58 2.80 10.46
N HIS A 97 -7.55 3.21 11.71
CA HIS A 97 -7.40 4.62 12.04
C HIS A 97 -6.05 5.16 11.55
N VAL A 98 -5.96 6.49 11.38
CA VAL A 98 -4.67 7.14 11.16
C VAL A 98 -3.69 6.71 12.24
N ILE A 99 -2.49 6.32 11.84
CA ILE A 99 -1.54 5.73 12.77
C ILE A 99 -1.11 6.72 13.86
N HIS A 100 -1.09 6.21 15.09
CA HIS A 100 -0.60 6.99 16.23
C HIS A 100 0.90 7.32 16.04
N PRO A 101 1.35 8.54 16.34
CA PRO A 101 2.75 8.97 16.15
C PRO A 101 3.79 8.02 16.77
N ILE A 102 3.50 7.45 17.94
CA ILE A 102 4.40 6.47 18.59
C ILE A 102 4.54 5.21 17.76
N LEU A 103 3.44 4.65 17.26
CA LEU A 103 3.48 3.45 16.40
C LEU A 103 4.20 3.74 15.08
N LYS A 104 3.96 4.90 14.49
CA LYS A 104 4.69 5.37 13.31
C LYS A 104 6.19 5.43 13.58
N HIS A 105 6.58 6.01 14.72
CA HIS A 105 8.00 6.09 15.12
C HIS A 105 8.63 4.70 15.30
N ILE A 106 7.91 3.76 15.91
CA ILE A 106 8.37 2.37 16.06
C ILE A 106 8.59 1.71 14.70
N ALA A 107 7.64 1.85 13.77
CA ALA A 107 7.76 1.33 12.42
C ALA A 107 8.98 1.94 11.69
N MET A 108 9.12 3.25 11.77
CA MET A 108 10.24 3.97 11.15
C MET A 108 11.60 3.52 11.72
N LYS A 109 11.74 3.43 13.04
CA LYS A 109 12.99 2.95 13.65
C LYS A 109 13.33 1.50 13.27
N ARG A 110 12.32 0.65 13.15
CA ARG A 110 12.53 -0.76 12.81
C ARG A 110 12.94 -0.97 11.36
N TYR A 111 12.28 -0.29 10.43
CA TYR A 111 12.43 -0.56 8.99
C TYR A 111 13.25 0.48 8.25
N PHE A 112 13.39 1.69 8.82
CA PHE A 112 14.11 2.81 8.22
C PHE A 112 15.13 3.41 9.21
N PRO A 113 16.01 2.58 9.81
CA PRO A 113 16.92 3.05 10.87
C PRO A 113 17.91 4.10 10.37
N ASN A 114 18.23 4.10 9.08
CA ASN A 114 19.20 5.02 8.50
C ASN A 114 18.58 6.37 8.10
N PHE A 115 17.25 6.45 8.02
CA PHE A 115 16.54 7.71 7.73
C PHE A 115 16.78 8.79 8.80
N PHE A 116 16.99 8.38 10.04
CA PHE A 116 17.25 9.27 11.17
C PHE A 116 18.74 9.54 11.44
N ARG A 117 19.63 8.94 10.65
CA ARG A 117 21.06 9.20 10.72
C ARG A 117 21.39 10.42 9.88
N VAL A 118 21.58 11.52 10.56
CA VAL A 118 22.07 12.77 9.93
C VAL A 118 23.58 12.77 9.92
#